data_9a4de4e8af999677ea0fd7e1b2d644c4
#
_entry.id   9a4de4e8af999677ea0fd7e1b2d644c4
#
_cell.length_a   1.000
_cell.length_b   1.000
_cell.length_c   1.000
_cell.angle_alpha   90.00
_cell.angle_beta   90.00
_cell.angle_gamma   90.00
#
_symmetry.space_group_name_H-M   'P 1'
#
loop_
_entity.id
_entity.type
_entity.pdbx_description
1 polymer ?
#
loop_
_entity_poly.entity_id
_entity_poly.type
_entity_poly.pdbx_seq_one_letter_code
_entity_poly.pdbx_strand_id
1 'polypeptide(L)'
;MVRVEYIAEDGTVFASQTECEAYEASALFVASQKVKAMRLAVTNEYDFIEAGSEDNLLEVFDVKTQADLDTLKQYLYLRLSKSRASEKSIKECFEDVNGTRANYVFNNVTPGHEVMIFWSYDEDWFWVYGDGSVNAYCEWVRTKYQKMLQKYQDGNKKEEKSND
;
A
#
# COMPACT_ATOMS: atom_id res chain seq x y z
N MET A 1 -1.84 -11.02 -43.66
CA MET A 1 -2.88 -11.34 -42.67
C MET A 1 -2.99 -10.13 -41.76
N VAL A 2 -4.14 -9.50 -41.64
CA VAL A 2 -4.35 -8.36 -40.75
C VAL A 2 -4.68 -8.94 -39.36
N ARG A 3 -3.92 -8.58 -38.33
CA ARG A 3 -4.22 -8.89 -36.93
C ARG A 3 -4.99 -7.71 -36.36
N VAL A 4 -6.19 -7.94 -35.89
CA VAL A 4 -6.99 -6.95 -35.16
C VAL A 4 -6.68 -7.12 -33.68
N GLU A 5 -6.37 -6.03 -33.00
CA GLU A 5 -6.16 -5.98 -31.56
C GLU A 5 -7.22 -5.07 -30.94
N TYR A 6 -7.72 -5.45 -29.78
CA TYR A 6 -8.70 -4.70 -29.01
C TYR A 6 -7.99 -4.14 -27.78
N ILE A 7 -8.07 -2.84 -27.58
CA ILE A 7 -7.31 -2.14 -26.55
C ILE A 7 -8.32 -1.58 -25.53
N ALA A 8 -8.23 -2.02 -24.28
CA ALA A 8 -9.02 -1.49 -23.17
C ALA A 8 -8.59 -0.04 -22.84
N GLU A 9 -9.43 0.68 -22.08
CA GLU A 9 -9.21 2.09 -21.71
C GLU A 9 -7.89 2.31 -20.94
N ASP A 10 -7.40 1.32 -20.22
CA ASP A 10 -6.10 1.37 -19.51
C ASP A 10 -4.89 0.99 -20.37
N GLY A 11 -5.12 0.66 -21.65
CA GLY A 11 -4.09 0.28 -22.62
C GLY A 11 -3.84 -1.24 -22.70
N THR A 12 -4.55 -2.06 -21.93
CA THR A 12 -4.43 -3.53 -22.00
C THR A 12 -4.93 -4.05 -23.35
N VAL A 13 -4.15 -4.93 -24.00
CA VAL A 13 -4.42 -5.45 -25.35
C VAL A 13 -5.00 -6.85 -25.31
N PHE A 14 -6.09 -7.08 -26.05
CA PHE A 14 -6.80 -8.35 -26.16
C PHE A 14 -6.86 -8.86 -27.60
N ALA A 15 -6.95 -10.19 -27.74
CA ALA A 15 -7.10 -10.83 -29.04
C ALA A 15 -8.55 -10.83 -29.57
N SER A 16 -9.54 -10.58 -28.69
CA SER A 16 -10.96 -10.51 -29.05
C SER A 16 -11.67 -9.34 -28.36
N GLN A 17 -12.71 -8.82 -29.03
CA GLN A 17 -13.58 -7.78 -28.46
C GLN A 17 -14.28 -8.24 -27.19
N THR A 18 -14.75 -9.49 -27.15
CA THR A 18 -15.45 -10.06 -26.01
C THR A 18 -14.57 -10.12 -24.76
N GLU A 19 -13.26 -10.47 -24.91
CA GLU A 19 -12.31 -10.45 -23.78
C GLU A 19 -12.06 -9.03 -23.28
N CYS A 20 -11.90 -8.06 -24.19
CA CYS A 20 -11.73 -6.66 -23.83
C CYS A 20 -12.95 -6.12 -23.06
N GLU A 21 -14.15 -6.32 -23.59
CA GLU A 21 -15.40 -5.91 -22.93
C GLU A 21 -15.61 -6.59 -21.57
N ALA A 22 -15.31 -7.90 -21.45
CA ALA A 22 -15.39 -8.62 -20.18
C ALA A 22 -14.38 -8.08 -19.14
N TYR A 23 -13.19 -7.73 -19.60
CA TYR A 23 -12.18 -7.10 -18.75
C TYR A 23 -12.65 -5.73 -18.24
N GLU A 24 -13.12 -4.84 -19.11
CA GLU A 24 -13.61 -3.51 -18.75
C GLU A 24 -14.85 -3.56 -17.84
N ALA A 25 -15.68 -4.59 -17.99
CA ALA A 25 -16.82 -4.84 -17.10
C ALA A 25 -16.40 -5.46 -15.75
N SER A 26 -15.13 -5.86 -15.58
CA SER A 26 -14.69 -6.47 -14.34
C SER A 26 -14.78 -5.53 -13.15
N ALA A 27 -15.12 -6.07 -11.97
CA ALA A 27 -15.21 -5.27 -10.75
C ALA A 27 -13.88 -4.57 -10.39
N LEU A 28 -12.74 -5.22 -10.67
CA LEU A 28 -11.42 -4.63 -10.43
C LEU A 28 -11.15 -3.46 -11.38
N PHE A 29 -11.43 -3.63 -12.69
CA PHE A 29 -11.26 -2.55 -13.66
C PHE A 29 -12.09 -1.32 -13.27
N VAL A 30 -13.38 -1.52 -12.99
CA VAL A 30 -14.27 -0.42 -12.58
C VAL A 30 -13.78 0.26 -11.30
N ALA A 31 -13.31 -0.51 -10.31
CA ALA A 31 -12.73 0.05 -9.09
C ALA A 31 -11.44 0.83 -9.38
N SER A 32 -10.56 0.31 -10.25
CA SER A 32 -9.31 0.97 -10.64
C SER A 32 -9.55 2.31 -11.32
N GLN A 33 -10.54 2.40 -12.21
CA GLN A 33 -10.91 3.66 -12.86
C GLN A 33 -11.41 4.72 -11.84
N LYS A 34 -12.19 4.30 -10.84
CA LYS A 34 -12.64 5.20 -9.78
C LYS A 34 -11.48 5.75 -8.94
N VAL A 35 -10.52 4.90 -8.55
CA VAL A 35 -9.38 5.35 -7.74
C VAL A 35 -8.32 6.11 -8.55
N LYS A 36 -8.31 5.96 -9.88
CA LYS A 36 -7.38 6.70 -10.76
C LYS A 36 -7.48 8.22 -10.59
N ALA A 37 -8.71 8.73 -10.40
CA ALA A 37 -8.93 10.16 -10.15
C ALA A 37 -8.43 10.62 -8.78
N MET A 38 -8.30 9.71 -7.83
CA MET A 38 -7.83 9.99 -6.46
C MET A 38 -6.32 9.77 -6.32
N ARG A 39 -5.69 9.05 -7.25
CA ARG A 39 -4.27 8.71 -7.19
C ARG A 39 -3.41 9.91 -7.50
N LEU A 40 -2.61 10.34 -6.54
CA LEU A 40 -1.69 11.47 -6.65
C LEU A 40 -0.30 11.05 -7.13
N ALA A 41 0.19 9.88 -6.67
CA ALA A 41 1.50 9.38 -7.01
C ALA A 41 1.55 7.86 -6.98
N VAL A 42 2.45 7.31 -7.81
CA VAL A 42 2.92 5.93 -7.76
C VAL A 42 4.44 5.99 -7.87
N THR A 43 5.15 5.44 -6.91
CA THR A 43 6.61 5.38 -6.90
C THR A 43 7.07 4.17 -6.10
N ASN A 44 8.34 3.83 -6.16
CA ASN A 44 8.89 2.85 -5.23
C ASN A 44 9.29 3.53 -3.92
N GLU A 45 9.35 2.76 -2.83
CA GLU A 45 9.73 3.28 -1.51
C GLU A 45 11.18 3.80 -1.50
N TYR A 46 12.06 3.23 -2.31
CA TYR A 46 13.45 3.63 -2.44
C TYR A 46 13.59 5.07 -2.97
N ASP A 47 12.79 5.44 -4.00
CA ASP A 47 12.80 6.81 -4.54
C ASP A 47 12.24 7.83 -3.57
N PHE A 48 11.40 7.39 -2.62
CA PHE A 48 10.83 8.26 -1.60
C PHE A 48 11.76 8.38 -0.38
N ILE A 49 12.43 7.29 -0.01
CA ILE A 49 13.35 7.25 1.14
C ILE A 49 14.59 6.45 0.73
N GLU A 50 15.70 7.12 0.58
CA GLU A 50 17.00 6.53 0.19
C GLU A 50 17.53 5.42 1.12
N ALA A 51 16.76 4.97 2.10
CA ALA A 51 17.20 4.02 3.10
C ALA A 51 16.29 2.79 3.09
N GLY A 52 16.33 2.01 2.01
CA GLY A 52 15.68 0.96 2.42
C GLY A 52 15.35 -0.32 1.95
N SER A 53 14.26 -0.72 1.80
CA SER A 53 13.99 -1.99 1.25
C SER A 53 13.72 -1.81 -0.23
N GLU A 54 14.49 -2.49 -0.95
CA GLU A 54 14.45 -2.66 -2.37
C GLU A 54 13.03 -3.03 -2.80
N ASP A 55 12.50 -2.28 -3.75
CA ASP A 55 11.37 -2.70 -4.59
C ASP A 55 9.95 -2.67 -4.02
N ASN A 56 9.67 -2.04 -2.90
CA ASN A 56 8.29 -1.82 -2.47
C ASN A 56 7.64 -0.70 -3.29
N LEU A 57 6.42 -0.92 -3.75
CA LEU A 57 5.63 0.09 -4.43
C LEU A 57 4.91 0.97 -3.41
N LEU A 58 4.97 2.27 -3.61
CA LEU A 58 4.20 3.26 -2.86
C LEU A 58 3.14 3.89 -3.76
N GLU A 59 1.89 3.85 -3.34
CA GLU A 59 0.80 4.60 -3.96
C GLU A 59 0.25 5.63 -2.97
N VAL A 60 -0.03 6.84 -3.46
CA VAL A 60 -0.60 7.93 -2.65
C VAL A 60 -1.94 8.33 -3.26
N PHE A 61 -2.97 8.42 -2.41
CA PHE A 61 -4.34 8.74 -2.80
C PHE A 61 -4.88 9.93 -2.02
N ASP A 62 -5.56 10.85 -2.69
CA ASP A 62 -6.31 11.95 -2.08
C ASP A 62 -7.70 11.45 -1.64
N VAL A 63 -7.85 11.13 -0.36
CA VAL A 63 -9.05 10.53 0.22
C VAL A 63 -9.80 11.57 1.03
N LYS A 64 -10.72 12.30 0.42
CA LYS A 64 -11.43 13.43 1.05
C LYS A 64 -12.63 13.03 1.87
N THR A 65 -13.33 12.00 1.44
CA THR A 65 -14.62 11.59 1.99
C THR A 65 -14.63 10.11 2.37
N GLN A 66 -15.64 9.71 3.14
CA GLN A 66 -15.87 8.29 3.45
C GLN A 66 -16.14 7.47 2.16
N ALA A 67 -16.82 8.04 1.18
CA ALA A 67 -17.07 7.38 -0.10
C ALA A 67 -15.78 7.12 -0.89
N ASP A 68 -14.80 8.04 -0.82
CA ASP A 68 -13.48 7.83 -1.39
C ASP A 68 -12.74 6.70 -0.68
N LEU A 69 -12.80 6.68 0.65
CA LEU A 69 -12.19 5.64 1.46
C LEU A 69 -12.78 4.25 1.16
N ASP A 70 -14.11 4.16 1.05
CA ASP A 70 -14.81 2.92 0.71
C ASP A 70 -14.44 2.45 -0.71
N THR A 71 -14.29 3.38 -1.64
CA THR A 71 -13.85 3.11 -3.02
C THR A 71 -12.40 2.59 -3.04
N LEU A 72 -11.50 3.22 -2.29
CA LEU A 72 -10.11 2.77 -2.15
C LEU A 72 -10.06 1.39 -1.51
N LYS A 73 -10.81 1.15 -0.43
CA LYS A 73 -10.90 -0.15 0.24
C LYS A 73 -11.35 -1.26 -0.71
N GLN A 74 -12.38 -1.00 -1.50
CA GLN A 74 -12.88 -1.95 -2.51
C GLN A 74 -11.80 -2.27 -3.56
N TYR A 75 -11.11 -1.26 -4.07
CA TYR A 75 -10.02 -1.44 -5.03
C TYR A 75 -8.90 -2.31 -4.46
N LEU A 76 -8.41 -2.00 -3.26
CA LEU A 76 -7.34 -2.74 -2.60
C LEU A 76 -7.73 -4.21 -2.38
N TYR A 77 -8.95 -4.46 -1.91
CA TYR A 77 -9.48 -5.81 -1.72
C TYR A 77 -9.53 -6.61 -3.03
N LEU A 78 -10.08 -6.00 -4.09
CA LEU A 78 -10.19 -6.65 -5.40
C LEU A 78 -8.81 -6.90 -6.03
N ARG A 79 -7.85 -5.99 -5.87
CA ARG A 79 -6.48 -6.16 -6.34
C ARG A 79 -5.81 -7.34 -5.65
N LEU A 80 -5.85 -7.41 -4.31
CA LEU A 80 -5.32 -8.55 -3.56
C LEU A 80 -6.01 -9.87 -3.92
N SER A 81 -7.32 -9.87 -4.11
CA SER A 81 -8.09 -11.07 -4.51
C SER A 81 -7.71 -11.60 -5.89
N LYS A 82 -7.08 -10.80 -6.74
CA LYS A 82 -6.55 -11.19 -8.06
C LYS A 82 -5.06 -11.54 -8.02
N SER A 83 -4.37 -11.21 -6.93
CA SER A 83 -2.97 -11.56 -6.70
C SER A 83 -2.82 -13.00 -6.20
N ARG A 84 -1.64 -13.37 -5.74
CA ARG A 84 -1.37 -14.66 -5.09
C ARG A 84 -1.66 -14.65 -3.59
N ALA A 85 -2.21 -13.57 -3.06
CA ALA A 85 -2.51 -13.42 -1.64
C ALA A 85 -3.51 -14.48 -1.17
N SER A 86 -3.24 -15.09 -0.01
CA SER A 86 -4.21 -15.97 0.64
C SER A 86 -5.33 -15.15 1.29
N GLU A 87 -6.49 -15.75 1.52
CA GLU A 87 -7.59 -15.08 2.26
C GLU A 87 -7.12 -14.55 3.64
N LYS A 88 -6.25 -15.30 4.31
CA LYS A 88 -5.65 -14.87 5.57
C LYS A 88 -4.80 -13.62 5.37
N SER A 89 -3.92 -13.60 4.37
CA SER A 89 -3.07 -12.45 4.06
C SER A 89 -3.91 -11.22 3.71
N ILE A 90 -4.94 -11.39 2.89
CA ILE A 90 -5.88 -10.31 2.56
C ILE A 90 -6.49 -9.73 3.84
N LYS A 91 -7.03 -10.59 4.71
CA LYS A 91 -7.63 -10.15 5.97
C LYS A 91 -6.64 -9.37 6.84
N GLU A 92 -5.41 -9.85 6.96
CA GLU A 92 -4.34 -9.22 7.76
C GLU A 92 -3.87 -7.85 7.22
N CYS A 93 -4.10 -7.53 5.95
CA CYS A 93 -3.89 -6.18 5.41
C CYS A 93 -4.94 -5.18 5.91
N PHE A 94 -6.17 -5.65 6.14
CA PHE A 94 -7.27 -4.78 6.56
C PHE A 94 -7.46 -4.74 8.07
N GLU A 95 -7.20 -5.84 8.78
CA GLU A 95 -7.53 -6.01 10.20
C GLU A 95 -6.33 -6.54 11.00
N ASP A 96 -6.19 -6.09 12.24
CA ASP A 96 -5.22 -6.66 13.17
C ASP A 96 -5.74 -7.97 13.78
N VAL A 97 -5.61 -9.05 13.04
CA VAL A 97 -6.15 -10.38 13.41
C VAL A 97 -5.47 -10.95 14.67
N ASN A 98 -4.20 -10.61 14.91
CA ASN A 98 -3.37 -11.23 15.96
C ASN A 98 -2.93 -10.25 17.05
N GLY A 99 -3.40 -9.01 17.07
CA GLY A 99 -3.00 -7.99 18.03
C GLY A 99 -1.54 -7.50 17.91
N THR A 100 -0.88 -7.78 16.79
CA THR A 100 0.53 -7.44 16.57
C THR A 100 0.76 -6.36 15.52
N ARG A 101 -0.29 -6.00 14.80
CA ARG A 101 -0.23 -5.10 13.63
C ARG A 101 -1.16 -3.89 13.71
N ALA A 102 -1.63 -3.55 14.91
CA ALA A 102 -2.62 -2.49 15.15
C ALA A 102 -2.34 -1.16 14.42
N ASN A 103 -1.06 -0.84 14.15
CA ASN A 103 -0.67 0.41 13.49
C ASN A 103 -0.38 0.26 11.98
N TYR A 104 -0.69 -0.89 11.38
CA TYR A 104 -0.30 -1.20 10.00
C TYR A 104 -1.46 -1.69 9.13
N VAL A 105 -2.69 -1.64 9.63
CA VAL A 105 -3.87 -2.18 8.95
C VAL A 105 -4.76 -1.08 8.39
N PHE A 106 -5.37 -1.34 7.24
CA PHE A 106 -6.19 -0.36 6.53
C PHE A 106 -7.42 0.14 7.30
N ASN A 107 -7.98 -0.68 8.17
CA ASN A 107 -9.17 -0.26 8.96
C ASN A 107 -8.91 0.91 9.92
N ASN A 108 -7.65 1.31 10.11
CA ASN A 108 -7.30 2.53 10.86
C ASN A 108 -7.31 3.79 9.99
N VAL A 109 -7.34 3.62 8.66
CA VAL A 109 -7.33 4.76 7.74
C VAL A 109 -8.59 5.58 7.88
N THR A 110 -8.44 6.90 7.92
CA THR A 110 -9.54 7.86 8.00
C THR A 110 -9.55 8.77 6.77
N PRO A 111 -10.71 9.27 6.34
CA PRO A 111 -10.76 10.26 5.26
C PRO A 111 -10.35 11.66 5.73
N GLY A 112 -10.11 12.56 4.78
CA GLY A 112 -9.78 13.96 5.01
C GLY A 112 -8.32 14.31 4.75
N HIS A 113 -7.52 13.39 4.25
CA HIS A 113 -6.11 13.59 3.95
C HIS A 113 -5.60 12.67 2.84
N GLU A 114 -4.34 12.85 2.46
CA GLU A 114 -3.62 11.95 1.57
C GLU A 114 -3.30 10.64 2.29
N VAL A 115 -3.58 9.51 1.64
CA VAL A 115 -3.38 8.15 2.16
C VAL A 115 -2.24 7.47 1.41
N MET A 116 -1.25 6.97 2.14
CA MET A 116 -0.09 6.25 1.64
C MET A 116 -0.30 4.75 1.79
N ILE A 117 -0.25 4.02 0.69
CA ILE A 117 -0.34 2.55 0.64
C ILE A 117 1.02 2.01 0.20
N PHE A 118 1.63 1.19 1.04
CA PHE A 118 2.90 0.53 0.77
C PHE A 118 2.63 -0.92 0.37
N TRP A 119 3.12 -1.32 -0.79
CA TRP A 119 2.97 -2.67 -1.32
C TRP A 119 4.25 -3.48 -1.16
N SER A 120 4.11 -4.77 -0.91
CA SER A 120 5.23 -5.71 -1.06
C SER A 120 5.68 -5.81 -2.51
N TYR A 121 6.90 -6.30 -2.73
CA TYR A 121 7.48 -6.50 -4.06
C TYR A 121 6.54 -7.29 -5.01
N ASP A 122 5.94 -8.38 -4.53
CA ASP A 122 5.03 -9.22 -5.32
C ASP A 122 3.59 -8.67 -5.39
N GLU A 123 3.32 -7.50 -4.77
CA GLU A 123 2.00 -6.85 -4.70
C GLU A 123 0.88 -7.76 -4.15
N ASP A 124 1.25 -8.78 -3.37
CA ASP A 124 0.35 -9.72 -2.72
C ASP A 124 0.05 -9.36 -1.26
N TRP A 125 0.61 -8.24 -0.81
CA TRP A 125 0.47 -7.68 0.52
C TRP A 125 0.65 -6.18 0.51
N PHE A 126 -0.11 -5.47 1.35
CA PHE A 126 0.13 -4.04 1.59
C PHE A 126 0.05 -3.70 3.08
N TRP A 127 0.55 -2.52 3.43
CA TRP A 127 0.40 -1.93 4.75
C TRP A 127 0.23 -0.42 4.67
N VAL A 128 -0.22 0.17 5.77
CA VAL A 128 -0.30 1.60 6.01
C VAL A 128 0.39 1.91 7.34
N TYR A 129 0.64 3.18 7.62
CA TYR A 129 1.13 3.61 8.94
C TYR A 129 0.05 4.42 9.64
N GLY A 130 -0.37 3.98 10.85
CA GLY A 130 -1.39 4.66 11.64
C GLY A 130 -2.70 4.86 10.88
N ASP A 131 -3.10 6.12 10.71
CA ASP A 131 -4.30 6.51 9.94
C ASP A 131 -4.08 6.60 8.42
N GLY A 132 -2.93 6.16 7.93
CA GLY A 132 -2.53 6.21 6.53
C GLY A 132 -1.91 7.53 6.08
N SER A 133 -1.89 8.57 6.92
CA SER A 133 -1.38 9.89 6.55
C SER A 133 0.15 9.97 6.46
N VAL A 134 0.63 10.94 5.72
CA VAL A 134 2.07 11.32 5.70
C VAL A 134 2.58 11.62 7.10
N ASN A 135 1.77 12.27 7.94
CA ASN A 135 2.15 12.58 9.32
C ASN A 135 2.34 11.32 10.16
N ALA A 136 1.46 10.33 10.05
CA ALA A 136 1.60 9.05 10.76
C ALA A 136 2.87 8.31 10.32
N TYR A 137 3.19 8.34 9.04
CA TYR A 137 4.43 7.78 8.52
C TYR A 137 5.67 8.51 9.08
N CYS A 138 5.68 9.84 9.06
CA CYS A 138 6.77 10.64 9.64
C CYS A 138 6.96 10.37 11.14
N GLU A 139 5.88 10.21 11.88
CA GLU A 139 5.92 9.87 13.31
C GLU A 139 6.50 8.47 13.55
N TRP A 140 6.15 7.50 12.71
CA TRP A 140 6.75 6.17 12.75
C TRP A 140 8.26 6.24 12.51
N VAL A 141 8.73 6.97 11.48
CA VAL A 141 10.17 7.18 11.19
C VAL A 141 10.88 7.80 12.40
N ARG A 142 10.30 8.87 12.96
CA ARG A 142 10.84 9.55 14.15
C ARG A 142 10.97 8.59 15.34
N THR A 143 9.95 7.79 15.58
CA THR A 143 9.94 6.80 16.68
C THR A 143 11.03 5.73 16.48
N LYS A 144 11.23 5.25 15.26
CA LYS A 144 12.30 4.30 14.92
C LYS A 144 13.67 4.91 15.16
N TYR A 145 13.87 6.15 14.72
CA TYR A 145 15.12 6.87 14.93
C TYR A 145 15.44 7.03 16.43
N GLN A 146 14.46 7.44 17.24
CA GLN A 146 14.65 7.60 18.69
C GLN A 146 15.01 6.27 19.37
N LYS A 147 14.33 5.17 19.00
CA LYS A 147 14.66 3.82 19.52
C LYS A 147 16.09 3.39 19.13
N MET A 148 16.52 3.71 17.93
CA MET A 148 17.89 3.43 17.46
C MET A 148 18.91 4.20 18.32
N LEU A 149 18.71 5.51 18.54
CA LEU A 149 19.60 6.31 19.38
C LEU A 149 19.66 5.80 20.80
N GLN A 150 18.51 5.49 21.41
CA GLN A 150 18.45 4.94 22.76
C GLN A 150 19.23 3.63 22.88
N LYS A 151 19.05 2.71 21.93
CA LYS A 151 19.78 1.44 21.91
C LYS A 151 21.30 1.63 21.84
N TYR A 152 21.75 2.60 21.03
CA TYR A 152 23.17 2.92 20.92
C TYR A 152 23.74 3.49 22.24
N GLN A 153 23.03 4.41 22.86
CA GLN A 153 23.43 5.00 24.16
C GLN A 153 23.49 3.97 25.29
N ASP A 154 22.52 3.06 25.34
CA ASP A 154 22.47 1.99 26.36
C ASP A 154 23.58 0.94 26.13
N GLY A 155 23.97 0.69 24.87
CA GLY A 155 25.11 -0.16 24.52
C GLY A 155 26.43 0.40 25.06
N ASN A 156 26.68 1.67 24.79
CA ASN A 156 27.92 2.35 25.26
C ASN A 156 28.04 2.40 26.78
N LYS A 157 26.94 2.60 27.51
CA LYS A 157 26.94 2.58 28.98
C LYS A 157 27.26 1.21 29.59
N LYS A 158 27.00 0.13 28.87
CA LYS A 158 27.32 -1.24 29.31
C LYS A 158 28.80 -1.54 29.12
N GLU A 159 29.41 -1.05 28.04
CA GLU A 159 30.84 -1.23 27.79
C GLU A 159 31.69 -0.45 28.79
N GLU A 160 31.31 0.78 29.17
CA GLU A 160 32.01 1.56 30.19
C GLU A 160 32.01 0.87 31.55
N LYS A 161 30.89 0.22 31.96
CA LYS A 161 30.76 -0.49 33.24
C LYS A 161 31.47 -1.85 33.28
N SER A 162 31.86 -2.40 32.13
CA SER A 162 32.57 -3.69 32.09
C SER A 162 34.09 -3.52 32.09
N ASN A 163 34.60 -2.29 32.02
CA ASN A 163 36.01 -1.95 32.00
C ASN A 163 36.52 -1.36 33.34
N ASP A 164 35.66 -1.26 34.33
CA ASP A 164 35.98 -0.96 35.73
C ASP A 164 35.92 -2.26 36.59
#